data_a6d9aeea31db76ca0617d66e94642af7
#
_entry.id   a6d9aeea31db76ca0617d66e94642af7
#
_cell.length_a   1.000
_cell.length_b   1.000
_cell.length_c   1.000
_cell.angle_alpha   90.00
_cell.angle_beta   90.00
_cell.angle_gamma   90.00
#
_symmetry.space_group_name_H-M   'P 1'
#
loop_
_entity.id
_entity.type
_entity.pdbx_description
1 polymer ?
#
loop_
_entity_poly.entity_id
_entity_poly.type
_entity_poly.pdbx_seq_one_letter_code
_entity_poly.pdbx_strand_id
1 'polypeptide(L)'
;MLFRSLVMYSLTKYVGGHSDLVAGGVVGSRAAVDPVKKLRGALGTQLDPNTAWMIMRSMETLALRMYKSAENAALVANFLRTHPKIATVNYLGFLAASDPRSAVFKQQCESAGSTFGFAVKGGEAEAFRLLDALQVIKLAVSLGGTETLMSHPASTTHSGVAKQTRDRLGITDALIRISVGIEHADDLIADLNAALEKV
;
A
#
# COMPACT_ATOMS: atom_id res chain seq x y z
N MET A 1 -19.76 -17.48 -2.14
CA MET A 1 -18.44 -17.80 -2.73
C MET A 1 -17.82 -18.92 -1.91
N LEU A 2 -17.54 -20.06 -2.51
CA LEU A 2 -16.87 -21.16 -1.81
C LEU A 2 -15.37 -20.88 -1.79
N PHE A 3 -14.86 -20.40 -0.67
CA PHE A 3 -13.42 -20.34 -0.44
C PHE A 3 -12.89 -21.76 -0.34
N ARG A 4 -12.18 -22.20 -1.34
CA ARG A 4 -11.49 -23.49 -1.37
C ARG A 4 -10.07 -23.40 -0.83
N SER A 5 -9.67 -22.22 -0.39
CA SER A 5 -8.28 -21.88 -0.17
C SER A 5 -8.05 -21.29 1.20
N LEU A 6 -6.79 -21.14 1.56
CA LEU A 6 -6.32 -20.37 2.68
C LEU A 6 -6.22 -18.89 2.27
N VAL A 7 -6.60 -18.01 3.17
CA VAL A 7 -6.29 -16.59 3.07
C VAL A 7 -5.02 -16.34 3.89
N MET A 8 -3.94 -15.98 3.21
CA MET A 8 -2.69 -15.56 3.83
C MET A 8 -2.65 -14.03 3.90
N TYR A 9 -2.30 -13.49 5.05
CA TYR A 9 -2.28 -12.05 5.27
C TYR A 9 -0.99 -11.63 5.99
N SER A 10 -0.39 -10.54 5.51
CA SER A 10 0.75 -9.90 6.20
C SER A 10 0.23 -9.03 7.35
N LEU A 11 0.33 -9.52 8.57
CA LEU A 11 -0.03 -8.75 9.76
C LEU A 11 0.95 -7.61 10.03
N THR A 12 2.15 -7.66 9.45
CA THR A 12 3.17 -6.60 9.42
C THR A 12 2.61 -5.27 8.89
N LYS A 13 1.61 -5.33 7.98
CA LYS A 13 1.08 -4.17 7.27
C LYS A 13 -0.06 -3.52 8.07
N TYR A 14 -1.21 -3.33 7.49
CA TYR A 14 -2.35 -2.62 8.10
C TYR A 14 -2.77 -3.13 9.49
N VAL A 15 -2.66 -4.44 9.74
CA VAL A 15 -3.07 -4.99 11.04
C VAL A 15 -2.13 -4.55 12.16
N GLY A 16 -0.82 -4.69 11.97
CA GLY A 16 0.19 -4.13 12.87
C GLY A 16 0.14 -2.60 12.85
N GLY A 17 0.25 -2.02 11.67
CA GLY A 17 -0.07 -0.63 11.38
C GLY A 17 0.87 0.44 11.94
N HIS A 18 1.97 0.06 12.59
CA HIS A 18 2.90 0.99 13.25
C HIS A 18 4.35 0.78 12.81
N SER A 19 4.59 -0.05 11.79
CA SER A 19 5.93 -0.35 11.23
C SER A 19 6.94 -0.90 12.25
N ASP A 20 6.47 -1.55 13.31
CA ASP A 20 7.23 -1.96 14.50
C ASP A 20 7.22 -3.47 14.73
N LEU A 21 6.58 -4.27 13.87
CA LEU A 21 6.52 -5.72 13.99
C LEU A 21 6.53 -6.44 12.63
N VAL A 22 6.91 -7.70 12.65
CA VAL A 22 6.83 -8.61 11.50
C VAL A 22 6.00 -9.83 11.88
N ALA A 23 4.89 -10.05 11.17
CA ALA A 23 4.00 -11.16 11.44
C ALA A 23 3.17 -11.56 10.22
N GLY A 24 2.73 -12.81 10.19
CA GLY A 24 1.81 -13.35 9.21
C GLY A 24 0.60 -14.03 9.86
N GLY A 25 -0.49 -14.07 9.13
CA GLY A 25 -1.71 -14.78 9.52
C GLY A 25 -2.24 -15.64 8.40
N VAL A 26 -2.81 -16.79 8.76
CA VAL A 26 -3.49 -17.67 7.82
C VAL A 26 -4.88 -17.97 8.36
N VAL A 27 -5.90 -17.78 7.53
CA VAL A 27 -7.31 -18.02 7.85
C VAL A 27 -7.90 -18.98 6.82
N GLY A 28 -8.73 -19.91 7.29
CA GLY A 28 -9.38 -20.88 6.42
C GLY A 28 -10.19 -21.91 7.23
N SER A 29 -10.66 -22.96 6.56
CA SER A 29 -11.31 -24.06 7.24
C SER A 29 -10.32 -24.78 8.17
N ARG A 30 -10.81 -25.42 9.24
CA ARG A 30 -9.99 -26.21 10.16
C ARG A 30 -9.12 -27.22 9.39
N ALA A 31 -9.72 -27.96 8.47
CA ALA A 31 -9.01 -28.95 7.65
C ALA A 31 -7.84 -28.36 6.84
N ALA A 32 -7.97 -27.12 6.39
CA ALA A 32 -6.92 -26.44 5.64
C ALA A 32 -5.86 -25.79 6.55
N VAL A 33 -6.24 -25.31 7.75
CA VAL A 33 -5.33 -24.62 8.68
C VAL A 33 -4.53 -25.60 9.55
N ASP A 34 -5.11 -26.78 9.93
CA ASP A 34 -4.43 -27.73 10.80
C ASP A 34 -3.07 -28.22 10.27
N PRO A 35 -2.87 -28.53 8.97
CA PRO A 35 -1.54 -28.86 8.43
C PRO A 35 -0.54 -27.71 8.59
N VAL A 36 -0.96 -26.47 8.35
CA VAL A 36 -0.13 -25.27 8.53
C VAL A 36 0.29 -25.12 9.99
N LYS A 37 -0.67 -25.30 10.93
CA LYS A 37 -0.40 -25.25 12.36
C LYS A 37 0.60 -26.33 12.81
N LYS A 38 0.49 -27.55 12.30
CA LYS A 38 1.44 -28.64 12.57
C LYS A 38 2.85 -28.27 12.06
N LEU A 39 2.94 -27.81 10.82
CA LEU A 39 4.21 -27.42 10.22
C LEU A 39 4.85 -26.25 10.99
N ARG A 40 4.07 -25.24 11.34
CA ARG A 40 4.52 -24.11 12.18
C ARG A 40 5.12 -24.60 13.50
N GLY A 41 4.46 -25.56 14.17
CA GLY A 41 4.95 -26.16 15.41
C GLY A 41 6.26 -26.91 15.23
N ALA A 42 6.41 -27.65 14.13
CA ALA A 42 7.62 -28.41 13.82
C ALA A 42 8.80 -27.52 13.46
N LEU A 43 8.56 -26.42 12.73
CA LEU A 43 9.59 -25.46 12.32
C LEU A 43 9.94 -24.42 13.39
N GLY A 44 9.13 -24.29 14.45
CA GLY A 44 9.35 -23.28 15.49
C GLY A 44 9.07 -21.83 15.05
N THR A 45 8.25 -21.63 14.02
CA THR A 45 7.92 -20.30 13.47
C THR A 45 6.70 -19.65 14.14
N GLN A 46 6.45 -19.99 15.39
CA GLN A 46 5.41 -19.34 16.18
C GLN A 46 5.78 -17.88 16.45
N LEU A 47 4.74 -17.06 16.48
CA LEU A 47 4.89 -15.67 16.90
C LEU A 47 5.26 -15.62 18.39
N ASP A 48 6.16 -14.73 18.74
CA ASP A 48 6.50 -14.50 20.15
C ASP A 48 5.36 -13.77 20.88
N PRO A 49 5.26 -13.90 22.22
CA PRO A 49 4.16 -13.33 22.99
C PRO A 49 4.06 -11.80 22.92
N ASN A 50 5.20 -11.10 22.86
CA ASN A 50 5.20 -9.63 22.78
C ASN A 50 4.63 -9.16 21.44
N THR A 51 5.09 -9.72 20.33
CA THR A 51 4.53 -9.41 18.99
C THR A 51 3.05 -9.77 18.90
N ALA A 52 2.63 -10.89 19.48
CA ALA A 52 1.22 -11.26 19.54
C ALA A 52 0.37 -10.22 20.30
N TRP A 53 0.88 -9.74 21.45
CA TRP A 53 0.24 -8.67 22.22
C TRP A 53 0.18 -7.35 21.44
N MET A 54 1.26 -6.96 20.76
CA MET A 54 1.29 -5.75 19.92
C MET A 54 0.23 -5.82 18.81
N ILE A 55 0.06 -6.97 18.18
CA ILE A 55 -0.98 -7.16 17.15
C ILE A 55 -2.38 -7.00 17.76
N MET A 56 -2.65 -7.64 18.89
CA MET A 56 -3.95 -7.53 19.56
C MET A 56 -4.28 -6.08 19.90
N ARG A 57 -3.32 -5.35 20.49
CA ARG A 57 -3.44 -3.91 20.79
C ARG A 57 -3.67 -3.08 19.52
N SER A 58 -2.94 -3.34 18.44
CA SER A 58 -3.07 -2.62 17.17
C SER A 58 -4.42 -2.85 16.50
N MET A 59 -5.01 -4.01 16.67
CA MET A 59 -6.34 -4.33 16.10
C MET A 59 -7.45 -3.47 16.67
N GLU A 60 -7.33 -2.96 17.91
CA GLU A 60 -8.34 -2.10 18.54
C GLU A 60 -8.57 -0.79 17.75
N THR A 61 -7.54 -0.29 17.07
CA THR A 61 -7.61 0.93 16.26
C THR A 61 -7.62 0.66 14.75
N LEU A 62 -7.69 -0.59 14.32
CA LEU A 62 -7.57 -0.94 12.90
C LEU A 62 -8.59 -0.21 12.04
N ALA A 63 -9.86 -0.23 12.42
CA ALA A 63 -10.93 0.42 11.66
C ALA A 63 -10.70 1.94 11.55
N LEU A 64 -10.36 2.60 12.66
CA LEU A 64 -10.07 4.04 12.68
C LEU A 64 -8.93 4.41 11.72
N ARG A 65 -7.84 3.63 11.75
CA ARG A 65 -6.68 3.85 10.88
C ARG A 65 -7.03 3.61 9.41
N MET A 66 -7.78 2.55 9.12
CA MET A 66 -8.20 2.23 7.75
C MET A 66 -9.10 3.30 7.16
N TYR A 67 -10.11 3.78 7.90
CA TYR A 67 -10.99 4.84 7.43
C TYR A 67 -10.23 6.14 7.21
N LYS A 68 -9.39 6.55 8.16
CA LYS A 68 -8.63 7.81 8.04
C LYS A 68 -7.62 7.76 6.90
N SER A 69 -6.87 6.69 6.75
CA SER A 69 -5.91 6.55 5.65
C SER A 69 -6.57 6.49 4.28
N ALA A 70 -7.76 5.86 4.17
CA ALA A 70 -8.53 5.82 2.92
C ALA A 70 -9.12 7.20 2.56
N GLU A 71 -9.61 7.95 3.55
CA GLU A 71 -10.05 9.35 3.38
C GLU A 71 -8.90 10.22 2.86
N ASN A 72 -7.76 10.19 3.54
CA ASN A 72 -6.56 10.93 3.14
C ASN A 72 -6.09 10.55 1.73
N ALA A 73 -6.11 9.24 1.41
CA ALA A 73 -5.73 8.76 0.09
C ALA A 73 -6.63 9.31 -1.02
N ALA A 74 -7.92 9.44 -0.77
CA ALA A 74 -8.84 10.04 -1.73
C ALA A 74 -8.50 11.52 -1.99
N LEU A 75 -8.16 12.30 -0.96
CA LEU A 75 -7.76 13.71 -1.08
C LEU A 75 -6.44 13.83 -1.85
N VAL A 76 -5.43 13.04 -1.47
CA VAL A 76 -4.13 13.02 -2.13
C VAL A 76 -4.24 12.57 -3.60
N ALA A 77 -5.03 11.53 -3.88
CA ALA A 77 -5.23 11.05 -5.25
C ALA A 77 -5.92 12.10 -6.13
N ASN A 78 -6.91 12.83 -5.60
CA ASN A 78 -7.57 13.92 -6.31
C ASN A 78 -6.61 15.09 -6.60
N PHE A 79 -5.77 15.47 -5.65
CA PHE A 79 -4.72 16.47 -5.85
C PHE A 79 -3.78 16.03 -6.98
N LEU A 80 -3.22 14.83 -6.90
CA LEU A 80 -2.29 14.31 -7.91
C LEU A 80 -2.93 14.22 -9.30
N ARG A 81 -4.19 13.82 -9.39
CA ARG A 81 -4.90 13.69 -10.67
C ARG A 81 -5.00 14.99 -11.45
N THR A 82 -5.06 16.11 -10.75
CA THR A 82 -5.21 17.44 -11.38
C THR A 82 -3.87 18.17 -11.56
N HIS A 83 -2.79 17.63 -11.00
CA HIS A 83 -1.49 18.30 -11.01
C HIS A 83 -0.80 18.22 -12.39
N PRO A 84 -0.29 19.33 -12.97
CA PRO A 84 0.22 19.39 -14.34
C PRO A 84 1.45 18.50 -14.59
N LYS A 85 2.23 18.15 -13.56
CA LYS A 85 3.43 17.30 -13.67
C LYS A 85 3.15 15.81 -13.49
N ILE A 86 1.90 15.42 -13.23
CA ILE A 86 1.47 14.03 -13.10
C ILE A 86 0.93 13.54 -14.45
N ALA A 87 1.38 12.36 -14.87
CA ALA A 87 0.94 11.71 -16.10
C ALA A 87 -0.28 10.82 -15.86
N THR A 88 -0.25 10.00 -14.81
CA THR A 88 -1.34 9.06 -14.49
C THR A 88 -1.46 8.86 -12.99
N VAL A 89 -2.68 8.55 -12.54
CA VAL A 89 -2.96 8.10 -11.15
C VAL A 89 -3.81 6.84 -11.20
N ASN A 90 -3.26 5.74 -10.69
CA ASN A 90 -3.88 4.42 -10.65
C ASN A 90 -4.55 4.19 -9.28
N TYR A 91 -5.67 4.85 -9.05
CA TYR A 91 -6.44 4.78 -7.82
C TYR A 91 -7.80 4.13 -8.06
N LEU A 92 -8.17 3.13 -7.25
CA LEU A 92 -9.43 2.40 -7.42
C LEU A 92 -10.68 3.29 -7.35
N GLY A 93 -10.61 4.40 -6.60
CA GLY A 93 -11.69 5.38 -6.52
C GLY A 93 -11.98 6.11 -7.84
N PHE A 94 -11.09 5.99 -8.84
CA PHE A 94 -11.27 6.59 -10.17
C PHE A 94 -11.77 5.62 -11.23
N LEU A 95 -12.12 4.38 -10.85
CA LEU A 95 -12.69 3.42 -11.80
C LEU A 95 -14.00 3.94 -12.40
N ALA A 96 -14.06 4.01 -13.72
CA ALA A 96 -15.28 4.34 -14.43
C ALA A 96 -16.35 3.28 -14.17
N ALA A 97 -17.61 3.68 -14.15
CA ALA A 97 -18.73 2.73 -13.99
C ALA A 97 -18.77 1.65 -15.08
N SER A 98 -18.26 1.97 -16.28
CA SER A 98 -18.13 1.05 -17.43
C SER A 98 -16.93 0.09 -17.32
N ASP A 99 -15.99 0.31 -16.37
CA ASP A 99 -14.86 -0.60 -16.17
C ASP A 99 -15.36 -1.91 -15.53
N PRO A 100 -15.07 -3.09 -16.13
CA PRO A 100 -15.52 -4.37 -15.59
C PRO A 100 -15.05 -4.65 -14.16
N ARG A 101 -13.94 -4.03 -13.73
CA ARG A 101 -13.44 -4.10 -12.34
C ARG A 101 -14.34 -3.35 -11.36
N SER A 102 -15.12 -2.37 -11.82
CA SER A 102 -15.99 -1.54 -10.97
C SER A 102 -17.04 -2.37 -10.22
N ALA A 103 -17.63 -3.37 -10.87
CA ALA A 103 -18.61 -4.27 -10.24
C ALA A 103 -17.98 -5.09 -9.12
N VAL A 104 -16.80 -5.66 -9.35
CA VAL A 104 -16.04 -6.44 -8.35
C VAL A 104 -15.60 -5.55 -7.19
N PHE A 105 -15.08 -4.36 -7.50
CA PHE A 105 -14.68 -3.38 -6.49
C PHE A 105 -15.85 -3.03 -5.55
N LYS A 106 -17.01 -2.67 -6.09
CA LYS A 106 -18.21 -2.34 -5.31
C LYS A 106 -18.74 -3.51 -4.47
N GLN A 107 -18.55 -4.74 -4.95
CA GLN A 107 -18.98 -5.94 -4.23
C GLN A 107 -18.05 -6.31 -3.07
N GLN A 108 -16.75 -6.05 -3.20
CA GLN A 108 -15.73 -6.60 -2.29
C GLN A 108 -15.03 -5.57 -1.41
N CYS A 109 -15.11 -4.28 -1.76
CA CYS A 109 -14.39 -3.22 -1.07
C CYS A 109 -15.32 -2.13 -0.57
N GLU A 110 -15.15 -1.72 0.68
CA GLU A 110 -15.88 -0.57 1.27
C GLU A 110 -15.26 0.76 0.86
N SER A 111 -13.96 0.77 0.53
CA SER A 111 -13.22 1.96 0.09
C SER A 111 -12.18 1.60 -0.96
N ALA A 112 -11.63 2.62 -1.60
CA ALA A 112 -10.53 2.45 -2.57
C ALA A 112 -9.18 2.13 -1.90
N GLY A 113 -9.13 2.10 -0.57
CA GLY A 113 -7.94 1.85 0.22
C GLY A 113 -6.97 3.03 0.22
N SER A 114 -5.79 2.82 0.81
CA SER A 114 -4.81 3.88 1.02
C SER A 114 -3.50 3.69 0.24
N THR A 115 -3.37 2.61 -0.54
CA THR A 115 -2.16 2.35 -1.33
C THR A 115 -2.50 2.39 -2.81
N PHE A 116 -1.79 3.22 -3.56
CA PHE A 116 -1.97 3.33 -5.01
C PHE A 116 -0.68 3.74 -5.72
N GLY A 117 -0.68 3.70 -7.04
CA GLY A 117 0.43 4.13 -7.89
C GLY A 117 0.09 5.37 -8.69
N PHE A 118 1.08 6.20 -8.95
CA PHE A 118 0.97 7.30 -9.90
C PHE A 118 2.28 7.45 -10.67
N ALA A 119 2.26 8.06 -11.85
CA ALA A 119 3.45 8.32 -12.63
C ALA A 119 3.62 9.82 -12.83
N VAL A 120 4.85 10.31 -12.65
CA VAL A 120 5.23 11.67 -13.02
C VAL A 120 5.38 11.78 -14.54
N LYS A 121 5.27 12.99 -15.07
CA LYS A 121 5.70 13.26 -16.46
C LYS A 121 7.23 13.22 -16.52
N GLY A 122 7.76 12.49 -17.48
CA GLY A 122 9.20 12.26 -17.62
C GLY A 122 9.54 10.78 -17.35
N GLY A 123 10.58 10.53 -16.59
CA GLY A 123 11.11 9.19 -16.33
C GLY A 123 11.63 9.03 -14.90
N GLU A 124 12.69 8.21 -14.77
CA GLU A 124 13.31 7.90 -13.47
C GLU A 124 13.89 9.14 -12.79
N ALA A 125 14.53 10.03 -13.55
CA ALA A 125 15.14 11.23 -12.99
C ALA A 125 14.11 12.17 -12.35
N GLU A 126 12.93 12.32 -12.97
CA GLU A 126 11.81 13.09 -12.45
C GLU A 126 11.22 12.44 -11.20
N ALA A 127 11.06 11.11 -11.23
CA ALA A 127 10.58 10.36 -10.07
C ALA A 127 11.52 10.51 -8.87
N PHE A 128 12.82 10.45 -9.09
CA PHE A 128 13.81 10.62 -8.01
C PHE A 128 13.86 12.06 -7.49
N ARG A 129 13.79 13.08 -8.36
CA ARG A 129 13.70 14.48 -7.90
C ARG A 129 12.50 14.72 -6.98
N LEU A 130 11.34 14.12 -7.30
CA LEU A 130 10.18 14.17 -6.41
C LEU A 130 10.47 13.48 -5.08
N LEU A 131 10.96 12.25 -5.12
CA LEU A 131 11.19 11.45 -3.90
C LEU A 131 12.23 12.07 -2.96
N ASP A 132 13.32 12.63 -3.52
CA ASP A 132 14.39 13.26 -2.76
C ASP A 132 13.98 14.60 -2.15
N ALA A 133 12.94 15.24 -2.69
CA ALA A 133 12.46 16.55 -2.20
C ALA A 133 11.42 16.43 -1.06
N LEU A 134 10.91 15.24 -0.78
CA LEU A 134 9.91 15.01 0.29
C LEU A 134 10.48 15.29 1.67
N GLN A 135 9.68 15.91 2.55
CA GLN A 135 10.07 16.27 3.92
C GLN A 135 9.22 15.53 4.97
N VAL A 136 7.92 15.44 4.76
CA VAL A 136 6.96 14.77 5.64
C VAL A 136 6.82 13.29 5.28
N ILE A 137 6.55 13.04 4.01
CA ILE A 137 6.40 11.69 3.45
C ILE A 137 7.75 10.98 3.45
N LYS A 138 7.78 9.73 3.93
CA LYS A 138 9.04 8.97 4.06
C LYS A 138 9.29 8.06 2.86
N LEU A 139 10.53 8.01 2.41
CA LEU A 139 10.97 7.07 1.37
C LEU A 139 11.22 5.69 2.00
N ALA A 140 10.32 4.75 1.74
CA ALA A 140 10.42 3.39 2.25
C ALA A 140 9.58 2.40 1.43
N VAL A 141 9.96 1.12 1.47
CA VAL A 141 9.31 0.04 0.69
C VAL A 141 8.10 -0.59 1.38
N SER A 142 7.84 -0.34 2.64
CA SER A 142 6.69 -0.88 3.37
C SER A 142 5.37 -0.22 2.93
N LEU A 143 4.26 -0.57 3.59
CA LEU A 143 2.94 0.02 3.39
C LEU A 143 2.04 -0.26 4.61
N GLY A 144 0.94 0.48 4.72
CA GLY A 144 -0.11 0.21 5.70
C GLY A 144 0.20 0.66 7.12
N GLY A 145 1.23 1.49 7.31
CA GLY A 145 1.53 2.15 8.56
C GLY A 145 0.66 3.38 8.82
N THR A 146 0.85 4.00 10.00
CA THR A 146 0.27 5.30 10.34
C THR A 146 0.94 6.43 9.59
N GLU A 147 2.19 6.23 9.19
CA GLU A 147 2.98 7.15 8.38
C GLU A 147 2.75 6.94 6.88
N THR A 148 2.81 8.02 6.12
CA THR A 148 2.78 7.98 4.66
C THR A 148 4.15 7.59 4.10
N LEU A 149 4.16 6.54 3.29
CA LEU A 149 5.37 6.02 2.66
C LEU A 149 5.29 6.10 1.13
N MET A 150 6.40 6.45 0.52
CA MET A 150 6.58 6.38 -0.93
C MET A 150 7.75 5.50 -1.31
N SER A 151 7.68 4.89 -2.49
CA SER A 151 8.78 4.11 -3.06
C SER A 151 8.74 4.16 -4.59
N HIS A 152 9.90 3.92 -5.21
CA HIS A 152 10.05 3.72 -6.65
C HIS A 152 10.12 2.22 -6.95
N PRO A 153 9.02 1.58 -7.40
CA PRO A 153 8.97 0.13 -7.56
C PRO A 153 10.04 -0.44 -8.49
N ALA A 154 10.35 0.28 -9.57
CA ALA A 154 11.31 -0.18 -10.57
C ALA A 154 12.73 -0.36 -10.01
N SER A 155 13.18 0.51 -9.10
CA SER A 155 14.50 0.44 -8.46
C SER A 155 14.53 -0.30 -7.12
N THR A 156 13.35 -0.62 -6.55
CA THR A 156 13.24 -1.25 -5.23
C THR A 156 12.60 -2.64 -5.32
N THR A 157 11.29 -2.72 -5.14
CA THR A 157 10.55 -3.99 -5.01
C THR A 157 10.54 -4.84 -6.28
N HIS A 158 10.79 -4.25 -7.45
CA HIS A 158 10.80 -4.92 -8.76
C HIS A 158 12.14 -4.77 -9.50
N SER A 159 13.22 -4.41 -8.79
CA SER A 159 14.56 -4.25 -9.39
C SER A 159 15.10 -5.54 -10.02
N GLY A 160 14.75 -6.70 -9.48
CA GLY A 160 15.10 -8.01 -10.03
C GLY A 160 14.24 -8.47 -11.22
N VAL A 161 13.21 -7.69 -11.61
CA VAL A 161 12.34 -8.03 -12.74
C VAL A 161 12.85 -7.34 -14.00
N ALA A 162 13.02 -8.09 -15.10
CA ALA A 162 13.48 -7.55 -16.38
C ALA A 162 12.59 -6.38 -16.83
N LYS A 163 13.21 -5.31 -17.36
CA LYS A 163 12.50 -4.08 -17.76
C LYS A 163 11.33 -4.34 -18.68
N GLN A 164 11.49 -5.20 -19.70
CA GLN A 164 10.41 -5.55 -20.62
C GLN A 164 9.19 -6.13 -19.90
N THR A 165 9.40 -6.92 -18.84
CA THR A 165 8.30 -7.47 -18.02
C THR A 165 7.67 -6.39 -17.15
N ARG A 166 8.48 -5.51 -16.54
CA ARG A 166 7.99 -4.37 -15.77
C ARG A 166 7.11 -3.45 -16.63
N ASP A 167 7.57 -3.10 -17.84
CA ASP A 167 6.84 -2.23 -18.77
C ASP A 167 5.49 -2.85 -19.15
N ARG A 168 5.45 -4.17 -19.43
CA ARG A 168 4.20 -4.91 -19.71
C ARG A 168 3.23 -4.89 -18.53
N LEU A 169 3.73 -4.85 -17.31
CA LEU A 169 2.95 -4.79 -16.07
C LEU A 169 2.58 -3.34 -15.68
N GLY A 170 3.02 -2.34 -16.45
CA GLY A 170 2.81 -0.93 -16.13
C GLY A 170 3.73 -0.40 -15.03
N ILE A 171 4.81 -1.14 -14.68
CA ILE A 171 5.81 -0.72 -13.69
C ILE A 171 6.93 0.01 -14.45
N THR A 172 6.60 1.22 -14.89
CA THR A 172 7.52 2.09 -15.63
C THR A 172 8.54 2.75 -14.71
N ASP A 173 9.59 3.33 -15.30
CA ASP A 173 10.62 4.06 -14.56
C ASP A 173 10.10 5.42 -14.00
N ALA A 174 8.91 5.87 -14.41
CA ALA A 174 8.23 7.05 -13.87
C ALA A 174 7.22 6.71 -12.75
N LEU A 175 6.97 5.41 -12.49
CA LEU A 175 5.97 4.98 -11.55
C LEU A 175 6.46 5.12 -10.10
N ILE A 176 5.64 5.76 -9.28
CA ILE A 176 5.80 5.87 -7.84
C ILE A 176 4.63 5.18 -7.15
N ARG A 177 4.89 4.44 -6.08
CA ARG A 177 3.86 3.88 -5.20
C ARG A 177 3.80 4.71 -3.93
N ILE A 178 2.58 5.10 -3.54
CA ILE A 178 2.30 5.74 -2.26
C ILE A 178 1.43 4.83 -1.39
N SER A 179 1.74 4.76 -0.11
CA SER A 179 0.90 4.21 0.94
C SER A 179 0.56 5.33 1.91
N VAL A 180 -0.64 5.85 1.82
CA VAL A 180 -1.06 7.02 2.59
C VAL A 180 -1.40 6.61 4.02
N GLY A 181 -0.89 7.37 4.98
CA GLY A 181 -1.11 7.20 6.41
C GLY A 181 -2.25 8.05 6.96
N ILE A 182 -2.14 8.37 8.25
CA ILE A 182 -3.19 9.07 9.00
C ILE A 182 -2.82 10.51 9.38
N GLU A 183 -1.75 11.05 8.82
CA GLU A 183 -1.32 12.44 8.98
C GLU A 183 -2.43 13.40 8.52
N HIS A 184 -2.27 14.71 8.78
CA HIS A 184 -3.19 15.67 8.21
C HIS A 184 -3.05 15.72 6.68
N ALA A 185 -4.16 15.59 5.95
CA ALA A 185 -4.12 15.49 4.49
C ALA A 185 -3.51 16.72 3.82
N ASP A 186 -3.72 17.92 4.39
CA ASP A 186 -3.17 19.16 3.84
C ASP A 186 -1.64 19.20 3.96
N ASP A 187 -1.06 18.63 5.02
CA ASP A 187 0.41 18.53 5.17
C ASP A 187 1.00 17.60 4.11
N LEU A 188 0.33 16.48 3.82
CA LEU A 188 0.75 15.56 2.76
C LEU A 188 0.66 16.22 1.37
N ILE A 189 -0.41 16.96 1.11
CA ILE A 189 -0.61 17.67 -0.15
C ILE A 189 0.41 18.80 -0.29
N ALA A 190 0.70 19.55 0.77
CA ALA A 190 1.70 20.60 0.76
C ALA A 190 3.11 20.04 0.48
N ASP A 191 3.48 18.93 1.12
CA ASP A 191 4.76 18.24 0.89
C ASP A 191 4.90 17.76 -0.57
N LEU A 192 3.85 17.11 -1.09
CA LEU A 192 3.80 16.67 -2.48
C LEU A 192 3.88 17.82 -3.47
N ASN A 193 3.17 18.91 -3.21
CA ASN A 193 3.19 20.09 -4.08
C ASN A 193 4.59 20.71 -4.14
N ALA A 194 5.23 20.92 -2.99
CA ALA A 194 6.59 21.45 -2.91
C ALA A 194 7.62 20.51 -3.58
N ALA A 195 7.48 19.21 -3.41
CA ALA A 195 8.34 18.22 -4.06
C ALA A 195 8.13 18.20 -5.59
N LEU A 196 6.90 18.31 -6.06
CA LEU A 196 6.58 18.39 -7.48
C LEU A 196 7.14 19.67 -8.16
N GLU A 197 7.38 20.74 -7.44
CA GLU A 197 8.05 21.92 -8.01
C GLU A 197 9.48 21.63 -8.49
N LYS A 198 10.13 20.59 -7.96
CA LYS A 198 11.49 20.15 -8.33
C LYS A 198 11.55 19.23 -9.54
N VAL A 199 10.39 18.73 -10.00
CA VAL A 199 10.25 17.78 -11.14
C VAL A 199 10.32 18.45 -12.52
#